data_decac4188b5f4486cb84450204c76b5f
#
_entry.id   decac4188b5f4486cb84450204c76b5f
#
_cell.length_a   1.000
_cell.length_b   1.000
_cell.length_c   1.000
_cell.angle_alpha   90.00
_cell.angle_beta   90.00
_cell.angle_gamma   90.00
#
_symmetry.space_group_name_H-M   'P 1'
#
loop_
_entity.id
_entity.type
_entity.pdbx_description
1 polymer ?
#
loop_
_entity_poly.entity_id
_entity_poly.type
_entity_poly.pdbx_seq_one_letter_code
_entity_poly.pdbx_strand_id
1 'polypeptide(L)'
;GLAAPQIGLDLSIFIIDTTPFCDDENNLIPLKKEFINPEIIDYSGKDESFNEGCLSIPGLREDVIRKDQIKIRYFDKNFNEHTEKYEGINSRVIQHEYDHLMGVLFTDRVSTLKKKLLKSKLNKIKNGDIEVDYNMKFI
;
A
#
# COMPACT_ATOMS: atom_id res chain seq x y z
N GLY A 1 5.80 3.26 -1.39
CA GLY A 1 4.76 4.14 -1.92
C GLY A 1 4.28 5.14 -0.89
N LEU A 2 3.47 6.06 -1.34
CA LEU A 2 2.85 7.09 -0.49
C LEU A 2 1.54 7.57 -1.12
N ALA A 3 0.47 7.57 -0.34
CA ALA A 3 -0.83 8.08 -0.76
C ALA A 3 -1.12 9.46 -0.14
N ALA A 4 -1.82 10.32 -0.87
CA ALA A 4 -2.14 11.68 -0.45
C ALA A 4 -2.82 11.78 0.93
N PRO A 5 -3.76 10.90 1.32
CA PRO A 5 -4.34 10.90 2.67
C PRO A 5 -3.32 10.73 3.80
N GLN A 6 -2.21 10.01 3.57
CA GLN A 6 -1.17 9.82 4.59
C GLN A 6 -0.45 11.11 4.98
N ILE A 7 -0.49 12.12 4.13
CA ILE A 7 0.09 13.45 4.39
C ILE A 7 -0.99 14.52 4.59
N GLY A 8 -2.22 14.09 4.85
CA GLY A 8 -3.34 14.98 5.17
C GLY A 8 -3.99 15.70 3.98
N LEU A 9 -3.76 15.21 2.77
CA LEU A 9 -4.36 15.75 1.55
C LEU A 9 -5.57 14.91 1.15
N ASP A 10 -6.72 15.55 1.00
CA ASP A 10 -7.97 14.91 0.51
C ASP A 10 -7.94 14.84 -1.02
N LEU A 11 -7.02 14.04 -1.54
CA LEU A 11 -6.82 13.85 -2.98
C LEU A 11 -6.75 12.35 -3.28
N SER A 12 -7.34 11.95 -4.41
CA SER A 12 -7.27 10.59 -4.93
C SER A 12 -6.01 10.38 -5.77
N ILE A 13 -4.85 10.41 -5.09
CA ILE A 13 -3.53 10.29 -5.72
C ILE A 13 -2.64 9.43 -4.83
N PHE A 14 -1.85 8.56 -5.45
CA PHE A 14 -0.70 7.95 -4.81
C PHE A 14 0.49 7.84 -5.77
N ILE A 15 1.67 7.70 -5.19
CA ILE A 15 2.93 7.46 -5.92
C ILE A 15 3.57 6.17 -5.43
N ILE A 16 4.25 5.48 -6.32
CA ILE A 16 5.02 4.29 -5.99
C ILE A 16 6.43 4.34 -6.56
N ASP A 17 7.34 3.68 -5.86
CA ASP A 17 8.67 3.35 -6.35
C ASP A 17 9.02 1.95 -5.85
N THR A 18 9.09 0.98 -6.75
CA THR A 18 9.42 -0.41 -6.44
C THR A 18 10.89 -0.74 -6.64
N THR A 19 11.72 0.23 -6.99
CA THR A 19 13.17 0.05 -7.14
C THR A 19 13.81 -0.61 -5.92
N PRO A 20 13.45 -0.28 -4.65
CA PRO A 20 14.02 -0.92 -3.48
C PRO A 20 13.77 -2.43 -3.36
N PHE A 21 12.79 -2.97 -4.11
CA PHE A 21 12.50 -4.41 -4.15
C PHE A 21 13.25 -5.15 -5.26
N CYS A 22 13.95 -4.42 -6.15
CA CYS A 22 14.71 -5.01 -7.23
C CYS A 22 16.02 -5.59 -6.69
N ASP A 23 16.30 -6.82 -7.07
CA ASP A 23 17.60 -7.47 -6.90
C ASP A 23 17.95 -8.25 -8.18
N ASP A 24 19.17 -8.75 -8.27
CA ASP A 24 19.67 -9.46 -9.45
C ASP A 24 18.96 -10.81 -9.67
N GLU A 25 18.22 -11.31 -8.67
CA GLU A 25 17.61 -12.63 -8.69
C GLU A 25 16.12 -12.61 -9.07
N ASN A 26 15.40 -11.53 -8.73
CA ASN A 26 13.93 -11.52 -8.83
C ASN A 26 13.38 -11.06 -10.18
N ASN A 27 14.23 -10.59 -11.11
CA ASN A 27 13.84 -10.11 -12.45
C ASN A 27 12.68 -9.08 -12.41
N LEU A 28 12.51 -8.36 -11.28
CA LEU A 28 11.48 -7.35 -11.14
C LEU A 28 11.77 -6.17 -12.05
N ILE A 29 10.80 -5.80 -12.87
CA ILE A 29 10.83 -4.54 -13.63
C ILE A 29 10.45 -3.42 -12.65
N PRO A 30 11.40 -2.52 -12.30
CA PRO A 30 11.12 -1.45 -11.35
C PRO A 30 10.04 -0.51 -11.91
N LEU A 31 9.15 -0.06 -11.04
CA LEU A 31 8.08 0.85 -11.37
C LEU A 31 8.18 2.08 -10.49
N LYS A 32 8.35 3.25 -11.12
CA LYS A 32 8.31 4.56 -10.47
C LYS A 32 7.26 5.41 -11.17
N LYS A 33 6.14 5.63 -10.51
CA LYS A 33 4.96 6.17 -11.16
C LYS A 33 3.99 6.85 -10.20
N GLU A 34 3.28 7.84 -10.73
CA GLU A 34 2.10 8.46 -10.11
C GLU A 34 0.80 7.84 -10.66
N PHE A 35 -0.20 7.78 -9.79
CA PHE A 35 -1.56 7.31 -10.11
C PHE A 35 -2.56 8.36 -9.63
N ILE A 36 -3.21 9.04 -10.56
CA ILE A 36 -4.20 10.08 -10.30
C ILE A 36 -5.58 9.52 -10.60
N ASN A 37 -6.53 9.71 -9.67
CA ASN A 37 -7.89 9.18 -9.76
C ASN A 37 -7.91 7.69 -10.16
N PRO A 38 -7.15 6.83 -9.48
CA PRO A 38 -7.06 5.43 -9.82
C PRO A 38 -8.35 4.68 -9.49
N GLU A 39 -8.63 3.63 -10.28
CA GLU A 39 -9.68 2.67 -10.03
C GLU A 39 -9.17 1.28 -10.40
N ILE A 40 -9.06 0.38 -9.42
CA ILE A 40 -8.80 -1.03 -9.70
C ILE A 40 -10.09 -1.64 -10.22
N ILE A 41 -10.08 -2.06 -11.49
CA ILE A 41 -11.25 -2.57 -12.20
C ILE A 41 -11.31 -4.09 -12.24
N ASP A 42 -10.22 -4.78 -11.90
CA ASP A 42 -10.18 -6.23 -11.81
C ASP A 42 -9.07 -6.70 -10.87
N TYR A 43 -9.34 -7.78 -10.13
CA TYR A 43 -8.42 -8.53 -9.30
C TYR A 43 -8.40 -9.97 -9.78
N SER A 44 -7.24 -10.49 -10.14
CA SER A 44 -7.09 -11.82 -10.73
C SER A 44 -5.82 -12.53 -10.28
N GLY A 45 -5.58 -13.70 -10.85
CA GLY A 45 -4.44 -14.53 -10.48
C GLY A 45 -4.66 -15.31 -9.18
N LYS A 46 -3.57 -15.69 -8.53
CA LYS A 46 -3.55 -16.47 -7.29
C LYS A 46 -3.60 -15.58 -6.06
N ASP A 47 -4.03 -16.16 -4.94
CA ASP A 47 -3.84 -15.54 -3.62
C ASP A 47 -2.38 -15.71 -3.20
N GLU A 48 -1.74 -14.62 -2.83
CA GLU A 48 -0.34 -14.60 -2.43
C GLU A 48 -0.19 -13.86 -1.09
N SER A 49 0.57 -14.47 -0.18
CA SER A 49 0.91 -13.87 1.10
C SER A 49 2.20 -13.06 0.98
N PHE A 50 2.21 -11.87 1.54
CA PHE A 50 3.38 -11.01 1.59
C PHE A 50 3.43 -10.26 2.92
N ASN A 51 4.64 -10.11 3.47
CA ASN A 51 4.85 -9.39 4.72
C ASN A 51 4.85 -7.88 4.47
N GLU A 52 3.72 -7.23 4.74
CA GLU A 52 3.52 -5.80 4.54
C GLU A 52 3.85 -4.98 5.79
N GLY A 53 4.30 -3.77 5.57
CA GLY A 53 4.45 -2.71 6.56
C GLY A 53 4.01 -1.38 5.97
N CYS A 54 3.80 -0.38 6.81
CA CYS A 54 3.37 0.95 6.39
C CYS A 54 3.98 2.02 7.27
N LEU A 55 4.39 3.15 6.67
CA LEU A 55 4.90 4.31 7.41
C LEU A 55 3.85 4.89 8.37
N SER A 56 2.56 4.74 8.06
CA SER A 56 1.46 5.16 8.94
C SER A 56 1.26 4.24 10.16
N ILE A 57 1.88 3.05 10.17
CA ILE A 57 1.82 2.08 11.27
C ILE A 57 3.25 1.62 11.60
N PRO A 58 4.06 2.50 12.19
CA PRO A 58 5.47 2.26 12.39
C PRO A 58 5.75 1.06 13.28
N GLY A 59 6.81 0.30 12.95
CA GLY A 59 7.28 -0.83 13.72
C GLY A 59 6.36 -2.05 13.72
N LEU A 60 5.35 -2.10 12.83
CA LEU A 60 4.43 -3.22 12.70
C LEU A 60 4.48 -3.77 11.27
N ARG A 61 4.65 -5.08 11.16
CA ARG A 61 4.56 -5.82 9.90
C ARG A 61 3.73 -7.06 10.11
N GLU A 62 2.95 -7.42 9.09
CA GLU A 62 2.12 -8.63 9.11
C GLU A 62 1.97 -9.22 7.70
N ASP A 63 1.73 -10.53 7.66
CA ASP A 63 1.43 -11.20 6.42
C ASP A 63 0.01 -10.89 5.97
N VAL A 64 -0.10 -10.39 4.74
CA VAL A 64 -1.36 -10.02 4.10
C VAL A 64 -1.54 -10.83 2.82
N ILE A 65 -2.72 -11.42 2.67
CA ILE A 65 -3.08 -12.15 1.45
C ILE A 65 -3.78 -11.20 0.48
N ARG A 66 -3.29 -11.15 -0.76
CA ARG A 66 -3.89 -10.39 -1.86
C ARG A 66 -3.82 -11.20 -3.16
N LYS A 67 -4.67 -10.85 -4.12
CA LYS A 67 -4.48 -11.31 -5.50
C LYS A 67 -3.17 -10.76 -6.05
N ASP A 68 -2.42 -11.60 -6.77
CA ASP A 68 -1.12 -11.21 -7.33
C ASP A 68 -1.22 -10.38 -8.61
N GLN A 69 -2.42 -10.30 -9.22
CA GLN A 69 -2.66 -9.53 -10.44
C GLN A 69 -3.81 -8.54 -10.27
N ILE A 70 -3.66 -7.36 -10.86
CA ILE A 70 -4.70 -6.34 -10.94
C ILE A 70 -4.75 -5.74 -12.35
N LYS A 71 -5.91 -5.19 -12.68
CA LYS A 71 -6.09 -4.26 -13.78
C LYS A 71 -6.58 -2.93 -13.22
N ILE A 72 -5.87 -1.85 -13.54
CA ILE A 72 -6.12 -0.52 -12.98
C ILE A 72 -6.26 0.52 -14.08
N ARG A 73 -7.26 1.37 -13.95
CA ARG A 73 -7.43 2.59 -14.74
C ARG A 73 -6.99 3.78 -13.90
N TYR A 74 -6.24 4.69 -14.48
CA TYR A 74 -5.74 5.89 -13.79
C TYR A 74 -5.35 6.97 -14.80
N PHE A 75 -5.05 8.17 -14.30
CA PHE A 75 -4.48 9.26 -15.08
C PHE A 75 -3.04 9.50 -14.65
N ASP A 76 -2.18 9.84 -15.61
CA ASP A 76 -0.81 10.28 -15.36
C ASP A 76 -0.76 11.80 -15.04
N LYS A 77 0.43 12.33 -14.77
CA LYS A 77 0.65 13.76 -14.47
C LYS A 77 0.22 14.72 -15.58
N ASN A 78 0.07 14.24 -16.80
CA ASN A 78 -0.43 15.01 -17.95
C ASN A 78 -1.95 14.81 -18.16
N PHE A 79 -2.64 14.11 -17.23
CA PHE A 79 -4.04 13.74 -17.31
C PHE A 79 -4.39 12.88 -18.53
N ASN A 80 -3.44 12.10 -19.02
CA ASN A 80 -3.73 11.04 -19.98
C ASN A 80 -4.23 9.80 -19.26
N GLU A 81 -5.33 9.22 -19.75
CA GLU A 81 -5.91 8.00 -19.19
C GLU A 81 -5.13 6.76 -19.62
N HIS A 82 -4.87 5.89 -18.65
CA HIS A 82 -4.24 4.59 -18.86
C HIS A 82 -5.08 3.50 -18.24
N THR A 83 -5.06 2.32 -18.87
CA THR A 83 -5.60 1.08 -18.30
C THR A 83 -4.55 0.00 -18.48
N GLU A 84 -3.98 -0.46 -17.38
CA GLU A 84 -2.82 -1.36 -17.38
C GLU A 84 -3.01 -2.52 -16.42
N LYS A 85 -2.33 -3.63 -16.71
CA LYS A 85 -2.23 -4.78 -15.82
C LYS A 85 -0.89 -4.75 -15.10
N TYR A 86 -0.92 -5.10 -13.82
CA TYR A 86 0.26 -5.27 -12.98
C TYR A 86 0.19 -6.60 -12.25
N GLU A 87 1.35 -7.20 -11.97
CA GLU A 87 1.49 -8.47 -11.25
C GLU A 87 2.61 -8.40 -10.22
N GLY A 88 2.65 -9.38 -9.33
CA GLY A 88 3.69 -9.56 -8.32
C GLY A 88 3.83 -8.34 -7.39
N ILE A 89 5.07 -7.95 -7.12
CA ILE A 89 5.38 -6.84 -6.20
C ILE A 89 4.79 -5.50 -6.67
N ASN A 90 4.81 -5.22 -7.97
CA ASN A 90 4.21 -3.99 -8.50
C ASN A 90 2.71 -3.93 -8.19
N SER A 91 1.99 -5.03 -8.43
CA SER A 91 0.58 -5.16 -8.05
C SER A 91 0.36 -5.01 -6.55
N ARG A 92 1.23 -5.61 -5.72
CA ARG A 92 1.18 -5.55 -4.26
C ARG A 92 1.27 -4.13 -3.74
N VAL A 93 2.26 -3.38 -4.20
CA VAL A 93 2.47 -1.98 -3.79
C VAL A 93 1.32 -1.09 -4.24
N ILE A 94 0.84 -1.26 -5.48
CA ILE A 94 -0.32 -0.52 -5.99
C ILE A 94 -1.56 -0.77 -5.12
N GLN A 95 -1.86 -2.02 -4.78
CA GLN A 95 -3.02 -2.37 -3.95
C GLN A 95 -2.91 -1.78 -2.54
N HIS A 96 -1.71 -1.75 -1.95
CA HIS A 96 -1.46 -1.17 -0.65
C HIS A 96 -1.77 0.35 -0.65
N GLU A 97 -1.25 1.08 -1.63
CA GLU A 97 -1.47 2.52 -1.73
C GLU A 97 -2.92 2.87 -2.13
N TYR A 98 -3.54 2.04 -2.98
CA TYR A 98 -4.95 2.18 -3.32
C TYR A 98 -5.86 2.02 -2.09
N ASP A 99 -5.54 1.10 -1.20
CA ASP A 99 -6.27 0.93 0.07
C ASP A 99 -6.28 2.21 0.90
N HIS A 100 -5.17 2.96 0.96
CA HIS A 100 -5.13 4.24 1.67
C HIS A 100 -6.14 5.24 1.13
N LEU A 101 -6.39 5.26 -0.19
CA LEU A 101 -7.42 6.11 -0.79
C LEU A 101 -8.84 5.69 -0.37
N MET A 102 -9.03 4.42 -0.06
CA MET A 102 -10.32 3.86 0.39
C MET A 102 -10.45 3.88 1.92
N GLY A 103 -9.49 4.44 2.65
CA GLY A 103 -9.48 4.45 4.11
C GLY A 103 -9.21 3.06 4.73
N VAL A 104 -8.56 2.17 4.00
CA VAL A 104 -8.23 0.81 4.43
C VAL A 104 -6.74 0.73 4.74
N LEU A 105 -6.40 0.11 5.86
CA LEU A 105 -5.02 -0.18 6.27
C LEU A 105 -4.71 -1.68 6.05
N PHE A 106 -3.44 -2.03 5.87
CA PHE A 106 -3.06 -3.44 5.71
C PHE A 106 -3.46 -4.29 6.94
N THR A 107 -3.52 -3.69 8.13
CA THR A 107 -3.99 -4.33 9.36
C THR A 107 -5.50 -4.67 9.35
N ASP A 108 -6.26 -4.06 8.45
CA ASP A 108 -7.67 -4.40 8.26
C ASP A 108 -7.84 -5.70 7.45
N ARG A 109 -6.80 -6.11 6.73
CA ARG A 109 -6.78 -7.31 5.88
C ARG A 109 -6.25 -8.57 6.55
N VAL A 110 -5.71 -8.45 7.77
CA VAL A 110 -5.27 -9.61 8.55
C VAL A 110 -6.46 -10.34 9.20
N SER A 111 -6.25 -11.60 9.62
CA SER A 111 -7.29 -12.40 10.26
C SER A 111 -7.82 -11.74 11.54
N THR A 112 -9.06 -12.08 11.92
CA THR A 112 -9.71 -11.57 13.14
C THR A 112 -8.88 -11.87 14.39
N LEU A 113 -8.25 -13.04 14.45
CA LEU A 113 -7.37 -13.42 15.57
C LEU A 113 -6.15 -12.50 15.62
N LYS A 114 -5.49 -12.26 14.51
CA LYS A 114 -4.33 -11.33 14.44
C LYS A 114 -4.74 -9.90 14.81
N LYS A 115 -5.89 -9.42 14.34
CA LYS A 115 -6.41 -8.09 14.76
C LYS A 115 -6.52 -7.97 16.27
N LYS A 116 -7.02 -9.00 16.97
CA LYS A 116 -7.10 -9.00 18.42
C LYS A 116 -5.73 -8.93 19.07
N LEU A 117 -4.75 -9.70 18.58
CA LEU A 117 -3.38 -9.72 19.10
C LEU A 117 -2.66 -8.37 18.88
N LEU A 118 -2.93 -7.70 17.77
CA LEU A 118 -2.32 -6.43 17.43
C LEU A 118 -2.96 -5.22 18.13
N LYS A 119 -4.14 -5.37 18.71
CA LYS A 119 -4.94 -4.26 19.27
C LYS A 119 -4.16 -3.38 20.25
N SER A 120 -3.40 -3.98 21.15
CA SER A 120 -2.59 -3.23 22.14
C SER A 120 -1.51 -2.40 21.45
N LYS A 121 -0.80 -3.00 20.47
CA LYS A 121 0.26 -2.32 19.72
C LYS A 121 -0.30 -1.20 18.87
N LEU A 122 -1.42 -1.43 18.18
CA LEU A 122 -2.10 -0.41 17.37
C LEU A 122 -2.59 0.77 18.24
N ASN A 123 -3.08 0.51 19.46
CA ASN A 123 -3.46 1.57 20.40
C ASN A 123 -2.27 2.42 20.82
N LYS A 124 -1.10 1.81 21.10
CA LYS A 124 0.13 2.56 21.39
C LYS A 124 0.53 3.48 20.24
N ILE A 125 0.50 2.96 19.01
CA ILE A 125 0.79 3.74 17.81
C ILE A 125 -0.20 4.91 17.68
N LYS A 126 -1.50 4.63 17.82
CA LYS A 126 -2.55 5.67 17.76
C LYS A 126 -2.35 6.78 18.78
N ASN A 127 -1.90 6.43 19.98
CA ASN A 127 -1.67 7.39 21.07
C ASN A 127 -0.30 8.09 20.99
N GLY A 128 0.52 7.79 19.99
CA GLY A 128 1.86 8.34 19.86
C GLY A 128 2.90 7.75 20.83
N ASP A 129 2.59 6.63 21.47
CA ASP A 129 3.43 5.92 22.44
C ASP A 129 4.49 5.06 21.73
N ILE A 130 5.17 5.64 20.73
CA ILE A 130 6.21 4.98 19.93
C ILE A 130 7.27 6.00 19.52
N GLU A 131 8.49 5.51 19.31
CA GLU A 131 9.57 6.26 18.71
C GLU A 131 9.62 5.98 17.18
N VAL A 132 9.77 7.03 16.40
CA VAL A 132 9.96 6.98 14.94
C VAL A 132 11.10 7.91 14.55
N ASP A 133 11.80 7.57 13.48
CA ASP A 133 12.93 8.31 12.93
C ASP A 133 12.54 9.26 11.78
N TYR A 134 11.25 9.47 11.57
CA TYR A 134 10.68 10.38 10.59
C TYR A 134 9.55 11.23 11.18
N ASN A 135 9.23 12.35 10.53
CA ASN A 135 8.17 13.23 11.00
C ASN A 135 6.80 12.56 10.88
N MET A 136 6.13 12.42 12.01
CA MET A 136 4.79 11.84 12.10
C MET A 136 3.90 12.69 13.00
N LYS A 137 2.66 12.91 12.58
CA LYS A 137 1.63 13.57 13.38
C LYS A 137 0.58 12.53 13.78
N PHE A 138 0.36 12.40 15.07
CA PHE A 138 -0.70 11.57 15.63
C PHE A 138 -1.98 12.41 15.78
N ILE A 139 -3.11 11.84 15.37
CA ILE A 139 -4.41 12.52 15.34
C ILE A 139 -5.40 11.74 16.21
#